data_dbfbca37ae7c591a06adcc536f06391b
#
_entry.id   dbfbca37ae7c591a06adcc536f06391b
#
_cell.length_a   1.000
_cell.length_b   1.000
_cell.length_c   1.000
_cell.angle_alpha   90.00
_cell.angle_beta   90.00
_cell.angle_gamma   90.00
#
_symmetry.space_group_name_H-M   'P 1'
#
loop_
_entity.id
_entity.type
_entity.pdbx_description
1 polymer ?
#
loop_
_entity_poly.entity_id
_entity_poly.type
_entity_poly.pdbx_seq_one_letter_code
_entity_poly.pdbx_strand_id
1 'polypeptide(L)'
;MAMTPRERVLAALKQESLDRPPVAIFTQSATVAQMDAVGAAWPDAHKNADLMAKLAAAQADHNGGECVRASFCLTAETEALGAKVAVDKKDAAPMIKEHPLHFDAMMGEFDDPSEKLISPEEMISTGRPAVVIESVKKLKASHGENYAVVAGNTGVITLTGNMCNTENIIFGILMCPEEVEKWLGVMTPYVRAYTEALWAAGADCVQCSEPTGSTDMLAPDMFEQFVGKYVGPALKPGADKYSILHICGNTEPILEKMVATGTTGISIEEIGRAHV
;
A
#
# COMPACT_ATOMS: atom_id res chain seq x y z
N MET A 1 0.81 -1.38 -33.96
CA MET A 1 2.20 -1.19 -33.52
C MET A 1 2.34 -1.88 -32.16
N ALA A 2 3.50 -2.44 -31.84
CA ALA A 2 3.71 -3.02 -30.51
C ALA A 2 3.70 -1.89 -29.46
N MET A 3 2.98 -2.09 -28.36
CA MET A 3 2.91 -1.13 -27.26
C MET A 3 4.22 -1.18 -26.44
N THR A 4 4.64 -0.04 -25.92
CA THR A 4 5.67 0.00 -24.87
C THR A 4 5.15 -0.65 -23.58
N PRO A 5 6.02 -1.08 -22.66
CA PRO A 5 5.58 -1.57 -21.33
C PRO A 5 4.62 -0.60 -20.63
N ARG A 6 4.95 0.68 -20.60
CA ARG A 6 4.12 1.70 -19.98
C ARG A 6 2.75 1.84 -20.65
N GLU A 7 2.71 1.96 -21.97
CA GLU A 7 1.44 2.06 -22.72
C GLU A 7 0.53 0.87 -22.44
N ARG A 8 1.10 -0.35 -22.40
CA ARG A 8 0.34 -1.58 -22.16
C ARG A 8 -0.26 -1.61 -20.75
N VAL A 9 0.53 -1.26 -19.71
CA VAL A 9 0.02 -1.21 -18.33
C VAL A 9 -1.06 -0.16 -18.18
N LEU A 10 -0.86 1.04 -18.75
CA LEU A 10 -1.85 2.12 -18.64
C LEU A 10 -3.12 1.81 -19.44
N ALA A 11 -3.00 1.20 -20.62
CA ALA A 11 -4.16 0.77 -21.41
C ALA A 11 -4.96 -0.33 -20.68
N ALA A 12 -4.26 -1.28 -19.98
CA ALA A 12 -4.93 -2.26 -19.14
C ALA A 12 -5.74 -1.59 -18.02
N LEU A 13 -5.15 -0.61 -17.32
CA LEU A 13 -5.84 0.13 -16.26
C LEU A 13 -7.04 0.96 -16.77
N LYS A 14 -7.03 1.36 -18.05
CA LYS A 14 -8.13 2.06 -18.73
C LYS A 14 -9.15 1.11 -19.37
N GLN A 15 -8.92 -0.20 -19.32
CA GLN A 15 -9.72 -1.20 -20.02
C GLN A 15 -9.75 -1.00 -21.56
N GLU A 16 -8.66 -0.49 -22.12
CA GLU A 16 -8.45 -0.31 -23.56
C GLU A 16 -7.92 -1.60 -24.22
N SER A 17 -7.94 -1.64 -25.56
CA SER A 17 -7.42 -2.78 -26.32
C SER A 17 -5.89 -2.93 -26.14
N LEU A 18 -5.44 -4.16 -25.93
CA LEU A 18 -4.04 -4.51 -25.70
C LEU A 18 -3.50 -5.38 -26.82
N ASP A 19 -2.21 -5.27 -27.09
CA ASP A 19 -1.49 -6.23 -27.95
C ASP A 19 -1.25 -7.57 -27.23
N ARG A 20 -1.14 -7.57 -25.91
CA ARG A 20 -1.10 -8.72 -25.01
C ARG A 20 -1.32 -8.28 -23.55
N PRO A 21 -1.65 -9.17 -22.61
CA PRO A 21 -1.67 -8.81 -21.18
C PRO A 21 -0.32 -8.30 -20.69
N PRO A 22 -0.28 -7.24 -19.84
CA PRO A 22 0.95 -6.76 -19.24
C PRO A 22 1.50 -7.72 -18.19
N VAL A 23 2.83 -7.77 -18.05
CA VAL A 23 3.51 -8.44 -16.95
C VAL A 23 3.89 -7.38 -15.91
N ALA A 24 2.93 -6.99 -15.07
CA ALA A 24 3.08 -5.93 -14.08
C ALA A 24 2.77 -6.45 -12.68
N ILE A 25 3.74 -6.37 -11.78
CA ILE A 25 3.61 -6.84 -10.40
C ILE A 25 3.41 -5.62 -9.50
N PHE A 26 2.15 -5.33 -9.16
CA PHE A 26 1.80 -4.16 -8.35
C PHE A 26 2.09 -4.34 -6.85
N THR A 27 2.20 -5.58 -6.38
CA THR A 27 2.53 -5.93 -4.98
C THR A 27 3.99 -6.32 -4.81
N GLN A 28 4.83 -5.95 -5.77
CA GLN A 28 6.24 -6.30 -5.79
C GLN A 28 6.95 -5.98 -4.47
N SER A 29 7.73 -6.95 -4.03
CA SER A 29 8.81 -6.78 -3.08
C SER A 29 10.15 -7.08 -3.77
N ALA A 30 11.26 -6.90 -3.06
CA ALA A 30 12.58 -7.24 -3.60
C ALA A 30 13.03 -8.63 -3.13
N THR A 31 13.78 -9.33 -3.95
CA THR A 31 14.45 -10.57 -3.59
C THR A 31 15.92 -10.32 -3.26
N VAL A 32 16.52 -11.21 -2.46
CA VAL A 32 17.97 -11.13 -2.16
C VAL A 32 18.80 -11.17 -3.44
N ALA A 33 18.40 -12.00 -4.43
CA ALA A 33 19.08 -12.07 -5.71
C ALA A 33 19.04 -10.72 -6.48
N GLN A 34 17.90 -10.03 -6.47
CA GLN A 34 17.81 -8.69 -7.06
C GLN A 34 18.69 -7.68 -6.32
N MET A 35 18.70 -7.71 -4.97
CA MET A 35 19.54 -6.84 -4.16
C MET A 35 21.03 -7.02 -4.49
N ASP A 36 21.47 -8.28 -4.64
CA ASP A 36 22.86 -8.61 -4.96
C ASP A 36 23.21 -8.18 -6.39
N ALA A 37 22.31 -8.43 -7.35
CA ALA A 37 22.54 -8.10 -8.76
C ALA A 37 22.71 -6.58 -8.98
N VAL A 38 21.94 -5.75 -8.26
CA VAL A 38 22.01 -4.29 -8.44
C VAL A 38 22.88 -3.59 -7.39
N GLY A 39 23.38 -4.29 -6.37
CA GLY A 39 24.15 -3.67 -5.29
C GLY A 39 23.36 -2.63 -4.50
N ALA A 40 22.07 -2.86 -4.30
CA ALA A 40 21.18 -2.04 -3.50
C ALA A 40 20.32 -2.96 -2.62
N ALA A 41 20.65 -3.08 -1.35
CA ALA A 41 20.10 -4.10 -0.46
C ALA A 41 19.34 -3.49 0.73
N TRP A 42 18.42 -4.25 1.29
CA TRP A 42 17.91 -4.02 2.62
C TRP A 42 19.02 -4.25 3.66
N PRO A 43 19.01 -3.55 4.80
CA PRO A 43 18.02 -2.54 5.23
C PRO A 43 18.21 -1.14 4.62
N ASP A 44 19.34 -0.86 3.96
CA ASP A 44 19.71 0.49 3.51
C ASP A 44 18.74 1.04 2.45
N ALA A 45 18.27 0.19 1.54
CA ALA A 45 17.31 0.60 0.52
C ALA A 45 15.92 0.99 1.08
N HIS A 46 15.62 0.67 2.36
CA HIS A 46 14.43 1.21 3.03
C HIS A 46 14.60 2.65 3.51
N LYS A 47 15.85 3.12 3.63
CA LYS A 47 16.21 4.41 4.27
C LYS A 47 16.88 5.40 3.30
N ASN A 48 17.14 4.96 2.07
CA ASN A 48 17.84 5.75 1.05
C ASN A 48 17.08 5.69 -0.27
N ALA A 49 16.66 6.85 -0.77
CA ALA A 49 15.83 6.97 -1.96
C ALA A 49 16.54 6.52 -3.26
N ASP A 50 17.85 6.72 -3.37
CA ASP A 50 18.62 6.26 -4.55
C ASP A 50 18.74 4.74 -4.57
N LEU A 51 19.02 4.13 -3.43
CA LEU A 51 19.08 2.66 -3.31
C LEU A 51 17.69 2.03 -3.50
N MET A 52 16.64 2.65 -2.96
CA MET A 52 15.26 2.19 -3.15
C MET A 52 14.86 2.25 -4.63
N ALA A 53 15.11 3.36 -5.31
CA ALA A 53 14.80 3.51 -6.74
C ALA A 53 15.60 2.51 -7.60
N LYS A 54 16.88 2.34 -7.31
CA LYS A 54 17.74 1.36 -8.00
C LYS A 54 17.23 -0.07 -7.83
N LEU A 55 16.84 -0.45 -6.62
CA LEU A 55 16.29 -1.78 -6.34
C LEU A 55 14.91 -1.98 -6.98
N ALA A 56 14.06 -0.96 -6.96
CA ALA A 56 12.74 -1.00 -7.59
C ALA A 56 12.82 -1.14 -9.12
N ALA A 57 13.82 -0.54 -9.76
CA ALA A 57 14.05 -0.66 -11.18
C ALA A 57 14.49 -2.07 -11.62
N ALA A 58 15.11 -2.83 -10.72
CA ALA A 58 15.60 -4.18 -11.00
C ALA A 58 14.53 -5.13 -11.58
N GLN A 59 13.27 -4.94 -11.23
CA GLN A 59 12.17 -5.73 -11.76
C GLN A 59 11.98 -5.53 -13.26
N ALA A 60 12.10 -4.30 -13.75
CA ALA A 60 12.05 -3.99 -15.17
C ALA A 60 13.36 -4.36 -15.88
N ASP A 61 14.49 -3.95 -15.32
CA ASP A 61 15.80 -4.04 -15.95
C ASP A 61 16.33 -5.48 -16.08
N HIS A 62 15.99 -6.35 -15.12
CA HIS A 62 16.54 -7.71 -15.05
C HIS A 62 15.50 -8.82 -15.18
N ASN A 63 14.23 -8.56 -14.85
CA ASN A 63 13.22 -9.60 -14.78
C ASN A 63 12.11 -9.46 -15.83
N GLY A 64 12.18 -8.46 -16.71
CA GLY A 64 11.20 -8.24 -17.77
C GLY A 64 9.84 -7.75 -17.28
N GLY A 65 9.76 -7.19 -16.09
CA GLY A 65 8.55 -6.54 -15.58
C GLY A 65 8.20 -5.28 -16.37
N GLU A 66 6.94 -4.96 -16.48
CA GLU A 66 6.44 -3.80 -17.24
C GLU A 66 6.06 -2.60 -16.36
N CYS A 67 6.33 -2.68 -15.08
CA CYS A 67 6.26 -1.56 -14.14
C CYS A 67 7.46 -1.56 -13.21
N VAL A 68 7.75 -0.40 -12.62
CA VAL A 68 8.71 -0.22 -11.53
C VAL A 68 7.95 0.21 -10.28
N ARG A 69 8.24 -0.37 -9.12
CA ARG A 69 7.48 -0.12 -7.90
C ARG A 69 8.36 0.16 -6.69
N ALA A 70 8.11 1.29 -6.02
CA ALA A 70 8.54 1.61 -4.67
C ALA A 70 7.29 1.60 -3.76
N SER A 71 7.45 1.39 -2.63
CA SER A 71 7.89 0.88 -1.39
C SER A 71 7.95 -0.68 -1.32
N PHE A 72 8.63 -1.20 -0.31
CA PHE A 72 8.81 -2.65 -0.15
C PHE A 72 8.18 -3.21 1.14
N CYS A 73 7.45 -2.40 1.90
CA CYS A 73 6.86 -2.80 3.18
C CYS A 73 5.62 -1.99 3.52
N LEU A 74 4.87 -2.44 4.53
CA LEU A 74 3.65 -1.81 5.06
C LEU A 74 3.89 -1.12 6.42
N THR A 75 5.11 -0.67 6.69
CA THR A 75 5.48 -0.12 8.00
C THR A 75 6.13 1.26 7.91
N ALA A 76 6.20 1.85 6.73
CA ALA A 76 6.81 3.17 6.55
C ALA A 76 5.97 4.26 7.24
N GLU A 77 4.68 4.27 6.99
CA GLU A 77 3.71 5.19 7.58
C GLU A 77 3.63 4.98 9.10
N THR A 78 3.51 3.74 9.53
CA THR A 78 3.42 3.36 10.94
C THR A 78 4.64 3.83 11.74
N GLU A 79 5.86 3.67 11.19
CA GLU A 79 7.09 4.17 11.83
C GLU A 79 7.10 5.69 11.94
N ALA A 80 6.69 6.41 10.89
CA ALA A 80 6.60 7.87 10.92
C ALA A 80 5.57 8.37 11.94
N LEU A 81 4.55 7.57 12.22
CA LEU A 81 3.52 7.83 13.23
C LEU A 81 3.91 7.35 14.64
N GLY A 82 5.17 6.96 14.86
CA GLY A 82 5.73 6.71 16.19
C GLY A 82 5.91 5.25 16.60
N ALA A 83 5.57 4.28 15.74
CA ALA A 83 5.85 2.88 16.03
C ALA A 83 7.36 2.59 16.04
N LYS A 84 7.77 1.67 16.89
CA LYS A 84 9.13 1.11 16.81
C LYS A 84 9.15 -0.03 15.79
N VAL A 85 9.88 0.17 14.72
CA VAL A 85 10.01 -0.79 13.62
C VAL A 85 11.44 -1.30 13.51
N ALA A 86 11.62 -2.62 13.52
CA ALA A 86 12.90 -3.23 13.20
C ALA A 86 13.11 -3.25 11.69
N VAL A 87 14.11 -2.51 11.20
CA VAL A 87 14.54 -2.41 9.80
C VAL A 87 16.03 -2.75 9.79
N ASP A 88 16.36 -4.03 9.96
CA ASP A 88 17.71 -4.50 10.27
C ASP A 88 18.15 -5.74 9.46
N LYS A 89 17.25 -6.37 8.70
CA LYS A 89 17.54 -7.60 7.96
C LYS A 89 17.53 -7.41 6.45
N LYS A 90 18.39 -8.17 5.76
CA LYS A 90 18.44 -8.22 4.30
C LYS A 90 17.38 -9.15 3.70
N ASP A 91 17.01 -10.18 4.43
CA ASP A 91 16.16 -11.29 3.98
C ASP A 91 14.76 -11.33 4.62
N ALA A 92 14.41 -10.25 5.34
CA ALA A 92 13.08 -10.11 5.96
C ALA A 92 12.56 -8.68 5.84
N ALA A 93 11.25 -8.56 5.66
CA ALA A 93 10.56 -7.28 5.68
C ALA A 93 10.64 -6.62 7.08
N PRO A 94 10.60 -5.27 7.15
CA PRO A 94 10.51 -4.56 8.41
C PRO A 94 9.31 -5.00 9.26
N MET A 95 9.53 -5.13 10.58
CA MET A 95 8.53 -5.62 11.52
C MET A 95 8.27 -4.61 12.63
N ILE A 96 7.00 -4.38 12.96
CA ILE A 96 6.61 -3.58 14.13
C ILE A 96 7.00 -4.33 15.40
N LYS A 97 7.65 -3.65 16.32
CA LYS A 97 8.07 -4.15 17.64
C LYS A 97 7.25 -3.57 18.79
N GLU A 98 6.87 -2.29 18.65
CA GLU A 98 6.00 -1.61 19.60
C GLU A 98 5.03 -0.73 18.83
N HIS A 99 3.76 -0.81 19.21
CA HIS A 99 2.69 0.02 18.68
C HIS A 99 2.66 1.35 19.42
N PRO A 100 2.40 2.48 18.76
CA PRO A 100 2.46 3.80 19.39
C PRO A 100 1.20 4.16 20.20
N LEU A 101 0.08 3.48 19.95
CA LEU A 101 -1.20 3.79 20.58
C LEU A 101 -1.76 2.59 21.34
N HIS A 102 -2.55 2.87 22.35
CA HIS A 102 -3.30 1.91 23.14
C HIS A 102 -4.74 1.79 22.66
N PHE A 103 -5.22 0.56 22.48
CA PHE A 103 -6.61 0.24 22.20
C PHE A 103 -6.96 -1.08 22.89
N ASP A 104 -7.78 -1.04 23.92
CA ASP A 104 -8.27 -2.21 24.63
C ASP A 104 -9.79 -2.22 24.65
N ALA A 105 -10.38 -3.03 23.76
CA ALA A 105 -11.83 -3.15 23.62
C ALA A 105 -12.50 -3.84 24.82
N MET A 106 -11.76 -4.67 25.58
CA MET A 106 -12.31 -5.38 26.75
C MET A 106 -12.41 -4.47 27.97
N MET A 107 -11.43 -3.60 28.13
CA MET A 107 -11.39 -2.66 29.25
C MET A 107 -12.10 -1.33 28.93
N GLY A 108 -12.37 -1.07 27.64
CA GLY A 108 -12.91 0.20 27.19
C GLY A 108 -11.91 1.35 27.31
N GLU A 109 -10.62 1.05 27.18
CA GLU A 109 -9.52 2.00 27.30
C GLU A 109 -8.92 2.28 25.92
N PHE A 110 -9.03 3.53 25.45
CA PHE A 110 -8.57 3.93 24.13
C PHE A 110 -7.79 5.24 24.18
N ASP A 111 -6.69 5.29 23.44
CA ASP A 111 -6.07 6.56 23.11
C ASP A 111 -6.93 7.32 22.08
N ASP A 112 -6.84 8.64 22.06
CA ASP A 112 -7.37 9.40 20.94
C ASP A 112 -6.26 9.62 19.88
N PRO A 113 -6.35 8.96 18.70
CA PRO A 113 -5.30 9.11 17.68
C PRO A 113 -5.22 10.54 17.15
N SER A 114 -6.29 11.33 17.19
CA SER A 114 -6.28 12.72 16.73
C SER A 114 -5.46 13.66 17.63
N GLU A 115 -5.28 13.29 18.89
CA GLU A 115 -4.51 14.08 19.85
C GLU A 115 -3.04 13.64 19.93
N LYS A 116 -2.76 12.38 19.61
CA LYS A 116 -1.42 11.76 19.81
C LYS A 116 -0.56 11.71 18.57
N LEU A 117 -1.15 11.72 17.39
CA LEU A 117 -0.41 11.59 16.14
C LEU A 117 0.00 12.95 15.57
N ILE A 118 1.15 13.00 14.91
CA ILE A 118 1.54 14.13 14.05
C ILE A 118 0.55 14.26 12.90
N SER A 119 0.52 15.42 12.23
CA SER A 119 -0.40 15.63 11.10
C SER A 119 -0.08 14.74 9.89
N PRO A 120 -1.05 14.50 8.99
CA PRO A 120 -0.79 13.81 7.72
C PRO A 120 0.31 14.46 6.89
N GLU A 121 0.37 15.79 6.86
CA GLU A 121 1.38 16.58 6.13
C GLU A 121 2.78 16.38 6.74
N GLU A 122 2.87 16.29 8.05
CA GLU A 122 4.12 16.01 8.73
C GLU A 122 4.56 14.56 8.49
N MET A 123 3.66 13.59 8.56
CA MET A 123 3.94 12.18 8.27
C MET A 123 4.58 11.99 6.89
N ILE A 124 4.03 12.61 5.83
CA ILE A 124 4.56 12.45 4.47
C ILE A 124 5.90 13.15 4.24
N SER A 125 6.26 14.11 5.09
CA SER A 125 7.51 14.88 4.99
C SER A 125 8.64 14.31 5.83
N THR A 126 8.41 13.28 6.65
CA THR A 126 9.38 12.73 7.59
C THR A 126 9.65 11.24 7.37
N GLY A 127 10.80 10.78 7.87
CA GLY A 127 11.13 9.36 7.91
C GLY A 127 11.08 8.62 6.59
N ARG A 128 10.61 7.38 6.61
CA ARG A 128 10.56 6.53 5.41
C ARG A 128 9.48 6.93 4.40
N PRO A 129 8.33 7.50 4.74
CA PRO A 129 7.41 8.03 3.73
C PRO A 129 8.06 9.05 2.81
N ALA A 130 8.85 9.99 3.35
CA ALA A 130 9.60 10.97 2.55
C ALA A 130 10.64 10.29 1.63
N VAL A 131 11.31 9.24 2.10
CA VAL A 131 12.25 8.44 1.28
C VAL A 131 11.53 7.76 0.12
N VAL A 132 10.35 7.17 0.36
CA VAL A 132 9.54 6.54 -0.70
C VAL A 132 9.09 7.59 -1.73
N ILE A 133 8.57 8.73 -1.29
CA ILE A 133 8.15 9.82 -2.19
C ILE A 133 9.31 10.26 -3.08
N GLU A 134 10.49 10.44 -2.51
CA GLU A 134 11.68 10.84 -3.28
C GLU A 134 12.14 9.73 -4.24
N SER A 135 12.04 8.45 -3.83
CA SER A 135 12.35 7.33 -4.73
C SER A 135 11.39 7.24 -5.93
N VAL A 136 10.10 7.55 -5.72
CA VAL A 136 9.10 7.63 -6.81
C VAL A 136 9.47 8.73 -7.82
N LYS A 137 9.89 9.91 -7.36
CA LYS A 137 10.39 10.98 -8.26
C LYS A 137 11.58 10.51 -9.10
N LYS A 138 12.52 9.81 -8.47
CA LYS A 138 13.70 9.26 -9.16
C LYS A 138 13.32 8.19 -10.19
N LEU A 139 12.42 7.28 -9.84
CA LEU A 139 11.87 6.28 -10.78
C LEU A 139 11.13 6.94 -11.94
N LYS A 140 10.34 7.98 -11.68
CA LYS A 140 9.64 8.73 -12.73
C LYS A 140 10.63 9.38 -13.70
N ALA A 141 11.70 9.96 -13.19
CA ALA A 141 12.73 10.60 -14.01
C ALA A 141 13.54 9.60 -14.84
N SER A 142 13.86 8.42 -14.29
CA SER A 142 14.73 7.44 -14.93
C SER A 142 13.99 6.42 -15.80
N HIS A 143 12.80 5.98 -15.41
CA HIS A 143 12.06 4.87 -16.03
C HIS A 143 10.66 5.25 -16.53
N GLY A 144 10.13 6.40 -16.08
CA GLY A 144 8.73 6.78 -16.30
C GLY A 144 8.34 7.06 -17.76
N GLU A 145 9.30 7.13 -18.70
CA GLU A 145 9.02 7.19 -20.13
C GLU A 145 8.55 5.83 -20.67
N ASN A 146 9.24 4.74 -20.29
CA ASN A 146 9.04 3.41 -20.84
C ASN A 146 8.23 2.46 -19.95
N TYR A 147 8.18 2.71 -18.63
CA TYR A 147 7.54 1.85 -17.63
C TYR A 147 6.51 2.61 -16.81
N ALA A 148 5.45 1.93 -16.43
CA ALA A 148 4.50 2.48 -15.45
C ALA A 148 5.19 2.58 -14.08
N VAL A 149 5.10 3.75 -13.46
CA VAL A 149 5.62 3.98 -12.10
C VAL A 149 4.51 3.70 -11.10
N VAL A 150 4.72 2.70 -10.27
CA VAL A 150 3.80 2.28 -9.21
C VAL A 150 4.37 2.64 -7.85
N ALA A 151 3.53 3.10 -6.96
CA ALA A 151 3.89 3.28 -5.55
C ALA A 151 2.95 2.48 -4.67
N GLY A 152 3.46 1.99 -3.53
CA GLY A 152 2.67 1.23 -2.56
C GLY A 152 2.44 2.02 -1.28
N ASN A 153 1.24 1.89 -0.70
CA ASN A 153 0.92 2.36 0.64
C ASN A 153 0.13 1.30 1.43
N THR A 154 -0.10 1.59 2.70
CA THR A 154 -0.87 0.74 3.61
C THR A 154 -2.32 1.21 3.64
N GLY A 155 -3.27 0.29 3.61
CA GLY A 155 -4.69 0.62 3.67
C GLY A 155 -5.16 1.04 5.06
N VAL A 156 -6.38 1.58 5.14
CA VAL A 156 -6.85 2.31 6.33
C VAL A 156 -6.98 1.40 7.55
N ILE A 157 -7.65 0.25 7.44
CA ILE A 157 -7.82 -0.64 8.60
C ILE A 157 -6.50 -1.34 8.96
N THR A 158 -5.66 -1.65 7.98
CA THR A 158 -4.33 -2.21 8.23
C THR A 158 -3.43 -1.18 8.93
N LEU A 159 -3.41 0.07 8.50
CA LEU A 159 -2.66 1.13 9.17
C LEU A 159 -3.18 1.34 10.59
N THR A 160 -4.51 1.35 10.79
CA THR A 160 -5.13 1.44 12.12
C THR A 160 -4.68 0.29 13.02
N GLY A 161 -4.71 -0.95 12.53
CA GLY A 161 -4.21 -2.12 13.27
C GLY A 161 -2.73 -2.03 13.57
N ASN A 162 -1.93 -1.49 12.66
CA ASN A 162 -0.50 -1.26 12.89
C ASN A 162 -0.24 -0.24 14.02
N MET A 163 -1.17 0.68 14.29
CA MET A 163 -1.00 1.67 15.35
C MET A 163 -1.22 1.10 16.76
N CYS A 164 -2.05 0.05 16.92
CA CYS A 164 -2.44 -0.44 18.25
C CYS A 164 -2.53 -1.97 18.40
N ASN A 165 -2.00 -2.73 17.45
CA ASN A 165 -2.16 -4.17 17.23
C ASN A 165 -3.47 -4.51 16.48
N THR A 166 -3.32 -5.27 15.40
CA THR A 166 -4.44 -5.67 14.52
C THR A 166 -5.49 -6.50 15.27
N GLU A 167 -5.08 -7.39 16.18
CA GLU A 167 -6.01 -8.18 16.99
C GLU A 167 -6.95 -7.29 17.81
N ASN A 168 -6.44 -6.21 18.40
CA ASN A 168 -7.25 -5.27 19.18
C ASN A 168 -8.31 -4.59 18.33
N ILE A 169 -8.00 -4.23 17.08
CA ILE A 169 -8.98 -3.66 16.14
C ILE A 169 -10.03 -4.69 15.76
N ILE A 170 -9.63 -5.93 15.47
CA ILE A 170 -10.59 -7.01 15.15
C ILE A 170 -11.54 -7.27 16.33
N PHE A 171 -11.03 -7.34 17.55
CA PHE A 171 -11.86 -7.42 18.75
C PHE A 171 -12.75 -6.19 18.92
N GLY A 172 -12.21 -5.00 18.65
CA GLY A 172 -12.95 -3.74 18.70
C GLY A 172 -14.16 -3.72 17.77
N ILE A 173 -14.03 -4.25 16.56
CA ILE A 173 -15.16 -4.36 15.60
C ILE A 173 -16.35 -5.12 16.23
N LEU A 174 -16.08 -6.14 17.05
CA LEU A 174 -17.12 -6.93 17.69
C LEU A 174 -17.66 -6.31 18.98
N MET A 175 -16.82 -5.62 19.74
CA MET A 175 -17.14 -5.15 21.10
C MET A 175 -17.53 -3.67 21.16
N CYS A 176 -16.88 -2.83 20.34
CA CYS A 176 -17.05 -1.37 20.33
C CYS A 176 -16.89 -0.80 18.90
N PRO A 177 -17.75 -1.21 17.95
CA PRO A 177 -17.62 -0.85 16.53
C PRO A 177 -17.56 0.67 16.28
N GLU A 178 -18.28 1.46 17.08
CA GLU A 178 -18.30 2.92 16.95
C GLU A 178 -16.93 3.54 17.24
N GLU A 179 -16.18 3.02 18.21
CA GLU A 179 -14.82 3.49 18.50
C GLU A 179 -13.85 3.11 17.37
N VAL A 180 -13.99 1.89 16.81
CA VAL A 180 -13.20 1.51 15.64
C VAL A 180 -13.50 2.44 14.46
N GLU A 181 -14.77 2.73 14.17
CA GLU A 181 -15.14 3.67 13.09
C GLU A 181 -14.56 5.08 13.32
N LYS A 182 -14.51 5.55 14.58
CA LYS A 182 -13.84 6.83 14.92
C LYS A 182 -12.36 6.78 14.55
N TRP A 183 -11.65 5.73 14.94
CA TRP A 183 -10.23 5.55 14.59
C TRP A 183 -10.00 5.47 13.09
N LEU A 184 -10.80 4.69 12.36
CA LEU A 184 -10.73 4.60 10.90
C LEU A 184 -10.98 5.97 10.25
N GLY A 185 -11.91 6.75 10.79
CA GLY A 185 -12.17 8.11 10.35
C GLY A 185 -10.96 9.03 10.51
N VAL A 186 -10.25 8.93 11.64
CA VAL A 186 -9.00 9.69 11.88
C VAL A 186 -7.88 9.23 10.96
N MET A 187 -7.74 7.92 10.71
CA MET A 187 -6.64 7.37 9.90
C MET A 187 -6.82 7.55 8.38
N THR A 188 -8.05 7.72 7.91
CA THR A 188 -8.34 7.92 6.47
C THR A 188 -7.58 9.10 5.85
N PRO A 189 -7.52 10.31 6.45
CA PRO A 189 -6.73 11.43 5.95
C PRO A 189 -5.23 11.12 5.78
N TYR A 190 -4.64 10.29 6.62
CA TYR A 190 -3.22 9.90 6.51
C TYR A 190 -2.97 9.07 5.26
N VAL A 191 -3.80 8.05 5.02
CA VAL A 191 -3.71 7.23 3.80
C VAL A 191 -3.98 8.08 2.57
N ARG A 192 -4.96 9.00 2.62
CA ARG A 192 -5.27 9.92 1.52
C ARG A 192 -4.10 10.85 1.22
N ALA A 193 -3.54 11.52 2.21
CA ALA A 193 -2.42 12.44 2.03
C ALA A 193 -1.19 11.74 1.42
N TYR A 194 -0.91 10.52 1.88
CA TYR A 194 0.22 9.75 1.33
C TYR A 194 -0.06 9.30 -0.10
N THR A 195 -1.27 8.83 -0.40
CA THR A 195 -1.71 8.51 -1.77
C THR A 195 -1.52 9.70 -2.71
N GLU A 196 -1.97 10.89 -2.32
CA GLU A 196 -1.83 12.11 -3.11
C GLU A 196 -0.36 12.54 -3.30
N ALA A 197 0.44 12.43 -2.25
CA ALA A 197 1.87 12.73 -2.31
C ALA A 197 2.62 11.79 -3.28
N LEU A 198 2.28 10.51 -3.29
CA LEU A 198 2.84 9.52 -4.23
C LEU A 198 2.44 9.84 -5.69
N TRP A 199 1.19 10.20 -5.93
CA TRP A 199 0.76 10.66 -7.27
C TRP A 199 1.45 11.96 -7.68
N ALA A 200 1.60 12.91 -6.77
CA ALA A 200 2.31 14.18 -7.01
C ALA A 200 3.81 13.95 -7.30
N ALA A 201 4.41 12.94 -6.69
CA ALA A 201 5.79 12.52 -6.95
C ALA A 201 5.98 11.88 -8.34
N GLY A 202 4.91 11.54 -9.04
CA GLY A 202 4.96 11.02 -10.42
C GLY A 202 4.52 9.55 -10.55
N ALA A 203 4.00 8.93 -9.50
CA ALA A 203 3.37 7.62 -9.65
C ALA A 203 2.21 7.70 -10.66
N ASP A 204 2.17 6.77 -11.60
CA ASP A 204 1.04 6.58 -12.49
C ASP A 204 -0.09 5.85 -11.73
N CYS A 205 0.26 4.89 -10.88
CA CYS A 205 -0.66 4.10 -10.07
C CYS A 205 -0.19 4.02 -8.61
N VAL A 206 -1.12 4.13 -7.66
CA VAL A 206 -0.89 3.80 -6.26
C VAL A 206 -1.60 2.50 -5.93
N GLN A 207 -0.84 1.52 -5.45
CA GLN A 207 -1.35 0.23 -4.98
C GLN A 207 -1.44 0.27 -3.46
N CYS A 208 -2.65 0.12 -2.93
CA CYS A 208 -2.93 0.07 -1.52
C CYS A 208 -3.03 -1.39 -1.05
N SER A 209 -2.24 -1.76 -0.07
CA SER A 209 -2.30 -3.06 0.58
C SER A 209 -3.18 -3.01 1.82
N GLU A 210 -4.26 -3.79 1.80
CA GLU A 210 -5.26 -3.84 2.88
C GLU A 210 -5.50 -5.28 3.38
N PRO A 211 -4.45 -6.01 3.82
CA PRO A 211 -4.57 -7.41 4.20
C PRO A 211 -5.56 -7.65 5.35
N THR A 212 -5.72 -6.69 6.26
CA THR A 212 -6.69 -6.79 7.37
C THR A 212 -8.15 -6.83 6.87
N GLY A 213 -8.42 -6.38 5.65
CA GLY A 213 -9.73 -6.47 5.01
C GLY A 213 -10.09 -7.85 4.43
N SER A 214 -9.19 -8.83 4.53
CA SER A 214 -9.42 -10.21 4.07
C SER A 214 -10.51 -10.91 4.86
N THR A 215 -11.22 -11.86 4.22
CA THR A 215 -12.20 -12.71 4.92
C THR A 215 -11.55 -13.73 5.85
N ASP A 216 -10.24 -13.84 5.86
CA ASP A 216 -9.50 -14.55 6.91
C ASP A 216 -9.48 -13.80 8.24
N MET A 217 -9.76 -12.49 8.21
CA MET A 217 -9.74 -11.57 9.37
C MET A 217 -11.13 -11.02 9.71
N LEU A 218 -11.95 -10.73 8.70
CA LEU A 218 -13.26 -10.09 8.84
C LEU A 218 -14.35 -10.91 8.14
N ALA A 219 -15.54 -10.99 8.74
CA ALA A 219 -16.68 -11.54 8.05
C ALA A 219 -17.05 -10.69 6.80
N PRO A 220 -17.51 -11.30 5.71
CA PRO A 220 -17.76 -10.61 4.45
C PRO A 220 -18.77 -9.45 4.54
N ASP A 221 -19.72 -9.50 5.45
CA ASP A 221 -20.70 -8.45 5.70
C ASP A 221 -20.12 -7.22 6.40
N MET A 222 -19.00 -7.36 7.11
CA MET A 222 -18.30 -6.27 7.80
C MET A 222 -17.43 -5.45 6.83
N PHE A 223 -17.12 -5.96 5.64
CA PHE A 223 -16.20 -5.31 4.71
C PHE A 223 -16.61 -3.89 4.35
N GLU A 224 -17.88 -3.68 4.02
CA GLU A 224 -18.36 -2.35 3.57
C GLU A 224 -18.24 -1.31 4.69
N GLN A 225 -18.61 -1.69 5.91
CA GLN A 225 -18.61 -0.78 7.06
C GLN A 225 -17.20 -0.42 7.52
N PHE A 226 -16.27 -1.38 7.59
CA PHE A 226 -14.96 -1.19 8.20
C PHE A 226 -13.80 -1.05 7.19
N VAL A 227 -14.02 -1.38 5.91
CA VAL A 227 -13.01 -1.30 4.87
C VAL A 227 -13.46 -0.40 3.72
N GLY A 228 -14.51 -0.78 3.00
CA GLY A 228 -14.94 -0.11 1.76
C GLY A 228 -15.24 1.37 1.95
N LYS A 229 -15.96 1.72 3.02
CA LYS A 229 -16.31 3.09 3.41
C LYS A 229 -15.10 4.03 3.54
N TYR A 230 -13.94 3.51 3.92
CA TYR A 230 -12.73 4.28 4.19
C TYR A 230 -11.71 4.20 3.05
N VAL A 231 -11.54 3.02 2.45
CA VAL A 231 -10.60 2.79 1.34
C VAL A 231 -11.00 3.59 0.09
N GLY A 232 -12.29 3.61 -0.26
CA GLY A 232 -12.78 4.35 -1.43
C GLY A 232 -12.35 5.81 -1.43
N PRO A 233 -12.69 6.61 -0.39
CA PRO A 233 -12.25 8.00 -0.29
C PRO A 233 -10.72 8.16 -0.23
N ALA A 234 -10.00 7.26 0.45
CA ALA A 234 -8.55 7.33 0.58
C ALA A 234 -7.81 7.13 -0.75
N LEU A 235 -8.38 6.32 -1.65
CA LEU A 235 -7.78 5.92 -2.93
C LEU A 235 -8.44 6.53 -4.16
N LYS A 236 -9.41 7.44 -3.99
CA LYS A 236 -10.12 8.04 -5.13
C LYS A 236 -9.14 8.78 -6.05
N PRO A 237 -8.91 8.27 -7.27
CA PRO A 237 -7.93 8.88 -8.17
C PRO A 237 -8.47 10.18 -8.77
N GLY A 238 -7.57 11.12 -9.06
CA GLY A 238 -7.82 12.24 -9.95
C GLY A 238 -7.71 11.84 -11.42
N ALA A 239 -7.81 12.82 -12.32
CA ALA A 239 -7.62 12.59 -13.75
C ALA A 239 -6.20 12.02 -14.03
N ASP A 240 -6.12 11.03 -14.92
CA ASP A 240 -4.87 10.37 -15.33
C ASP A 240 -4.06 9.73 -14.19
N LYS A 241 -4.72 9.40 -13.09
CA LYS A 241 -4.17 8.66 -11.96
C LYS A 241 -4.95 7.38 -11.74
N TYR A 242 -4.29 6.36 -11.26
CA TYR A 242 -4.87 5.03 -11.04
C TYR A 242 -4.63 4.57 -9.62
N SER A 243 -5.56 3.77 -9.11
CA SER A 243 -5.43 3.11 -7.81
C SER A 243 -5.77 1.63 -7.93
N ILE A 244 -5.06 0.80 -7.17
CA ILE A 244 -5.34 -0.62 -7.07
C ILE A 244 -5.49 -0.98 -5.60
N LEU A 245 -6.59 -1.62 -5.25
CA LEU A 245 -6.79 -2.22 -3.94
C LEU A 245 -6.27 -3.66 -3.96
N HIS A 246 -5.26 -3.96 -3.15
CA HIS A 246 -4.76 -5.31 -2.95
C HIS A 246 -5.19 -5.85 -1.59
N ILE A 247 -5.82 -7.00 -1.60
CA ILE A 247 -6.12 -7.79 -0.41
C ILE A 247 -5.64 -9.21 -0.66
N CYS A 248 -4.75 -9.70 0.20
CA CYS A 248 -4.29 -11.08 0.18
C CYS A 248 -5.24 -12.00 0.97
N GLY A 249 -5.03 -13.31 0.89
CA GLY A 249 -5.87 -14.30 1.54
C GLY A 249 -7.19 -14.56 0.80
N ASN A 250 -8.18 -15.05 1.51
CA ASN A 250 -9.47 -15.38 0.92
C ASN A 250 -10.31 -14.13 0.64
N THR A 251 -10.45 -13.77 -0.63
CA THR A 251 -11.17 -12.56 -1.08
C THR A 251 -12.41 -12.86 -1.91
N GLU A 252 -12.65 -14.12 -2.29
CA GLU A 252 -13.77 -14.49 -3.14
C GLU A 252 -15.14 -13.94 -2.64
N PRO A 253 -15.48 -14.02 -1.34
CA PRO A 253 -16.76 -13.52 -0.85
C PRO A 253 -16.93 -12.00 -0.86
N ILE A 254 -15.84 -11.25 -1.09
CA ILE A 254 -15.82 -9.77 -1.04
C ILE A 254 -15.41 -9.12 -2.36
N LEU A 255 -15.22 -9.88 -3.45
CA LEU A 255 -14.75 -9.35 -4.74
C LEU A 255 -15.62 -8.21 -5.26
N GLU A 256 -16.96 -8.37 -5.26
CA GLU A 256 -17.88 -7.32 -5.70
C GLU A 256 -17.80 -6.07 -4.81
N LYS A 257 -17.60 -6.24 -3.51
CA LYS A 257 -17.43 -5.14 -2.56
C LYS A 257 -16.08 -4.43 -2.75
N MET A 258 -15.01 -5.16 -3.10
CA MET A 258 -13.73 -4.56 -3.48
C MET A 258 -13.89 -3.68 -4.74
N VAL A 259 -14.58 -4.17 -5.76
CA VAL A 259 -14.89 -3.39 -6.98
C VAL A 259 -15.72 -2.16 -6.63
N ALA A 260 -16.71 -2.28 -5.73
CA ALA A 260 -17.58 -1.18 -5.31
C ALA A 260 -16.84 -0.06 -4.56
N THR A 261 -15.60 -0.25 -4.10
CA THR A 261 -14.79 0.82 -3.52
C THR A 261 -14.47 1.94 -4.50
N GLY A 262 -14.60 1.68 -5.83
CA GLY A 262 -14.32 2.65 -6.89
C GLY A 262 -12.83 2.85 -7.18
N THR A 263 -11.96 1.94 -6.71
CA THR A 263 -10.57 1.87 -7.17
C THR A 263 -10.52 1.43 -8.63
N THR A 264 -9.46 1.83 -9.35
CA THR A 264 -9.32 1.53 -10.79
C THR A 264 -9.21 0.02 -11.05
N GLY A 265 -8.61 -0.71 -10.14
CA GLY A 265 -8.46 -2.16 -10.23
C GLY A 265 -8.36 -2.81 -8.86
N ILE A 266 -8.51 -4.12 -8.84
CA ILE A 266 -8.29 -4.96 -7.65
C ILE A 266 -7.15 -5.93 -7.92
N SER A 267 -6.44 -6.29 -6.87
CA SER A 267 -5.37 -7.30 -6.89
C SER A 267 -5.64 -8.31 -5.79
N ILE A 268 -5.62 -9.57 -6.13
CA ILE A 268 -5.87 -10.70 -5.25
C ILE A 268 -4.69 -11.66 -5.26
N GLU A 269 -4.56 -12.51 -4.24
CA GLU A 269 -3.39 -13.37 -4.07
C GLU A 269 -3.37 -14.54 -5.04
N GLU A 270 -4.51 -15.17 -5.32
CA GLU A 270 -4.57 -16.42 -6.09
C GLU A 270 -4.97 -16.20 -7.54
N ILE A 271 -4.11 -16.66 -8.46
CA ILE A 271 -4.43 -16.78 -9.89
C ILE A 271 -5.43 -17.93 -10.07
N GLY A 272 -6.55 -17.67 -10.73
CA GLY A 272 -7.56 -18.68 -11.05
C GLY A 272 -8.87 -18.55 -10.27
N ARG A 273 -8.91 -17.79 -9.17
CA ARG A 273 -10.17 -17.41 -8.51
C ARG A 273 -10.83 -16.17 -9.13
N ALA A 274 -10.11 -15.44 -9.96
CA ALA A 274 -10.61 -14.26 -10.68
C ALA A 274 -11.40 -14.57 -11.97
N HIS A 275 -11.71 -15.83 -12.22
CA HIS A 275 -12.42 -16.28 -13.42
C HIS A 275 -13.82 -16.85 -13.10
N VAL A 276 -14.50 -16.29 -12.14
CA VAL A 276 -15.90 -16.62 -11.90
C VAL A 276 -16.79 -15.46 -12.28
#